data_446cf21ef32b14480c6c4f36675219eb
#
_entry.id   446cf21ef32b14480c6c4f36675219eb
#
_cell.length_a   1.000
_cell.length_b   1.000
_cell.length_c   1.000
_cell.angle_alpha   90.00
_cell.angle_beta   90.00
_cell.angle_gamma   90.00
#
_symmetry.space_group_name_H-M   'P 1'
#
loop_
_entity.id
_entity.type
_entity.pdbx_description
1 polymer ?
#
loop_
_entity_poly.entity_id
_entity_poly.type
_entity_poly.pdbx_seq_one_letter_code
_entity_poly.pdbx_strand_id
1 'polypeptide(L)'
;MKWIKALPNLMTLANVFLGMLAILFIVESSERVEISNQLTQNFEITAKPSNFMYLGIAGYLILLAALFDFLDGFVARLLKAQSELGAQLDSLADMVTFGVAPAMIIYKLMESALAIESNGFGASTVKLWPSLLIGVSACYRLAKFNIDTEQIAYFKGIPTPASAILIISLPFILISDTIGVANYLLNYNTLLIITLVISYLMISNIPMLAFKFKNFKESHGFAKPRSGADCKRRSEKTP
;
A
#
# COMPACT_ATOMS: atom_id res chain seq x y z
N MET A 1 20.38 -27.13 -8.02
CA MET A 1 20.05 -25.72 -8.19
C MET A 1 18.54 -25.39 -8.32
N LYS A 2 17.61 -26.34 -8.12
CA LYS A 2 16.15 -26.04 -8.10
C LYS A 2 15.73 -25.18 -6.89
N TRP A 3 16.40 -25.35 -5.74
CA TRP A 3 16.10 -24.62 -4.49
C TRP A 3 16.37 -23.10 -4.57
N ILE A 4 17.37 -22.68 -5.34
CA ILE A 4 17.73 -21.25 -5.48
C ILE A 4 16.61 -20.50 -6.23
N LYS A 5 15.93 -21.17 -7.17
CA LYS A 5 14.78 -20.61 -7.92
C LYS A 5 13.49 -20.54 -7.09
N ALA A 6 13.41 -21.29 -5.99
CA ALA A 6 12.25 -21.27 -5.10
C ALA A 6 12.35 -20.17 -4.02
N LEU A 7 13.55 -19.61 -3.79
CA LEU A 7 13.79 -18.64 -2.74
C LEU A 7 12.91 -17.36 -2.88
N PRO A 8 12.79 -16.72 -4.06
CA PRO A 8 11.89 -15.58 -4.20
C PRO A 8 10.44 -15.92 -3.85
N ASN A 9 9.92 -17.04 -4.38
CA ASN A 9 8.54 -17.46 -4.09
C ASN A 9 8.29 -17.72 -2.59
N LEU A 10 9.31 -18.20 -1.87
CA LEU A 10 9.21 -18.38 -0.41
C LEU A 10 9.11 -17.03 0.31
N MET A 11 9.84 -16.01 -0.16
CA MET A 11 9.76 -14.65 0.40
C MET A 11 8.40 -14.02 0.13
N THR A 12 7.84 -14.20 -1.08
CA THR A 12 6.48 -13.76 -1.41
C THR A 12 5.43 -14.45 -0.53
N LEU A 13 5.59 -15.76 -0.26
CA LEU A 13 4.71 -16.47 0.68
C LEU A 13 4.85 -15.95 2.12
N ALA A 14 6.06 -15.55 2.54
CA ALA A 14 6.26 -14.91 3.85
C ALA A 14 5.58 -13.53 3.91
N ASN A 15 5.60 -12.74 2.81
CA ASN A 15 4.84 -11.49 2.69
C ASN A 15 3.33 -11.76 2.92
N VAL A 16 2.72 -12.72 2.20
CA VAL A 16 1.31 -13.10 2.40
C VAL A 16 1.03 -13.52 3.84
N PHE A 17 1.89 -14.36 4.42
CA PHE A 17 1.73 -14.83 5.80
C PHE A 17 1.71 -13.66 6.80
N LEU A 18 2.63 -12.71 6.65
CA LEU A 18 2.67 -11.51 7.49
C LEU A 18 1.43 -10.62 7.28
N GLY A 19 0.96 -10.49 6.03
CA GLY A 19 -0.27 -9.77 5.72
C GLY A 19 -1.51 -10.41 6.38
N MET A 20 -1.63 -11.73 6.31
CA MET A 20 -2.71 -12.47 7.01
C MET A 20 -2.59 -12.35 8.53
N LEU A 21 -1.38 -12.43 9.07
CA LEU A 21 -1.15 -12.23 10.50
C LEU A 21 -1.54 -10.81 10.93
N ALA A 22 -1.23 -9.79 10.12
CA ALA A 22 -1.67 -8.43 10.38
C ALA A 22 -3.20 -8.33 10.45
N ILE A 23 -3.92 -8.99 9.53
CA ILE A 23 -5.39 -9.02 9.54
C ILE A 23 -5.91 -9.66 10.83
N LEU A 24 -5.29 -10.73 11.33
CA LEU A 24 -5.69 -11.35 12.61
C LEU A 24 -5.54 -10.35 13.76
N PHE A 25 -4.43 -9.61 13.85
CA PHE A 25 -4.27 -8.56 14.86
C PHE A 25 -5.30 -7.43 14.71
N ILE A 26 -5.65 -7.04 13.47
CA ILE A 26 -6.70 -6.04 13.23
C ILE A 26 -8.06 -6.55 13.72
N VAL A 27 -8.40 -7.81 13.49
CA VAL A 27 -9.65 -8.41 13.94
C VAL A 27 -9.67 -8.51 15.47
N GLU A 28 -8.56 -8.88 16.12
CA GLU A 28 -8.42 -8.95 17.57
C GLU A 28 -8.53 -7.58 18.24
N SER A 29 -8.25 -6.49 17.51
CA SER A 29 -8.44 -5.12 17.99
C SER A 29 -9.90 -4.72 18.18
N SER A 30 -10.86 -5.65 17.98
CA SER A 30 -12.28 -5.42 18.25
C SER A 30 -12.46 -4.99 19.69
N GLU A 31 -13.07 -3.82 19.87
CA GLU A 31 -13.45 -3.33 21.18
C GLU A 31 -14.45 -4.33 21.80
N ARG A 32 -13.98 -5.12 22.76
CA ARG A 32 -14.89 -5.59 23.78
C ARG A 32 -15.29 -4.34 24.55
N VAL A 33 -16.47 -3.81 24.25
CA VAL A 33 -17.13 -2.88 25.14
C VAL A 33 -17.35 -3.68 26.42
N GLU A 34 -16.37 -3.68 27.32
CA GLU A 34 -16.58 -4.11 28.68
C GLU A 34 -17.54 -3.08 29.26
N ILE A 35 -18.82 -3.45 29.29
CA ILE A 35 -19.80 -2.80 30.14
C ILE A 35 -19.28 -3.05 31.56
N SER A 36 -18.43 -2.17 32.01
CA SER A 36 -18.03 -2.13 33.40
C SER A 36 -19.28 -1.75 34.18
N ASN A 37 -19.96 -2.76 34.72
CA ASN A 37 -21.03 -2.62 35.69
C ASN A 37 -20.48 -2.09 37.02
N GLN A 38 -19.75 -1.00 37.01
CA GLN A 38 -19.49 -0.22 38.20
C GLN A 38 -20.55 0.87 38.26
N LEU A 39 -21.40 0.73 39.25
CA LEU A 39 -22.44 1.63 39.78
C LEU A 39 -21.89 3.03 40.12
N THR A 40 -21.24 3.73 39.26
CA THR A 40 -20.81 5.12 39.42
C THR A 40 -21.14 5.93 38.19
N GLN A 41 -21.87 6.98 38.39
CA GLN A 41 -22.59 7.91 37.56
C GLN A 41 -21.83 8.68 36.47
N ASN A 42 -20.70 8.18 35.93
CA ASN A 42 -20.01 8.83 34.82
C ASN A 42 -19.73 7.76 33.74
N PHE A 43 -20.62 7.73 32.77
CA PHE A 43 -20.50 6.89 31.58
C PHE A 43 -19.55 7.60 30.59
N GLU A 44 -18.25 7.49 30.80
CA GLU A 44 -17.26 7.89 29.81
C GLU A 44 -16.87 6.69 28.96
N ILE A 45 -17.35 6.69 27.71
CA ILE A 45 -16.88 5.77 26.66
C ILE A 45 -15.52 6.30 26.20
N THR A 46 -14.47 5.90 26.89
CA THR A 46 -13.11 6.13 26.45
C THR A 46 -12.67 4.96 25.57
N ALA A 47 -12.34 5.23 24.32
CA ALA A 47 -11.66 4.25 23.48
C ALA A 47 -10.36 3.83 24.19
N LYS A 48 -10.30 2.54 24.65
CA LYS A 48 -9.12 2.07 25.37
C LYS A 48 -7.90 2.13 24.46
N PRO A 49 -6.77 2.72 24.88
CA PRO A 49 -5.54 2.79 24.09
C PRO A 49 -4.99 1.42 23.69
N SER A 50 -5.39 0.33 24.38
CA SER A 50 -5.04 -1.04 24.03
C SER A 50 -5.47 -1.44 22.61
N ASN A 51 -6.58 -0.91 22.10
CA ASN A 51 -7.09 -1.29 20.78
C ASN A 51 -6.25 -0.73 19.64
N PHE A 52 -5.76 0.51 19.78
CA PHE A 52 -4.85 1.09 18.81
C PHE A 52 -3.48 0.42 18.80
N MET A 53 -3.06 -0.18 19.92
CA MET A 53 -1.83 -0.94 20.01
C MET A 53 -1.84 -2.19 19.09
N TYR A 54 -2.97 -2.92 19.02
CA TYR A 54 -3.13 -4.03 18.08
C TYR A 54 -3.07 -3.55 16.62
N LEU A 55 -3.68 -2.41 16.30
CA LEU A 55 -3.59 -1.79 14.98
C LEU A 55 -2.14 -1.34 14.67
N GLY A 56 -1.41 -0.85 15.68
CA GLY A 56 0.01 -0.52 15.56
C GLY A 56 0.87 -1.76 15.27
N ILE A 57 0.64 -2.88 15.98
CA ILE A 57 1.33 -4.15 15.71
C ILE A 57 1.03 -4.63 14.28
N ALA A 58 -0.22 -4.57 13.85
CA ALA A 58 -0.60 -4.88 12.47
C ALA A 58 0.12 -3.99 11.46
N GLY A 59 0.27 -2.69 11.77
CA GLY A 59 1.03 -1.75 10.97
C GLY A 59 2.51 -2.17 10.83
N TYR A 60 3.17 -2.58 11.92
CA TYR A 60 4.54 -3.09 11.86
C TYR A 60 4.65 -4.39 11.05
N LEU A 61 3.66 -5.28 11.14
CA LEU A 61 3.63 -6.52 10.34
C LEU A 61 3.49 -6.21 8.84
N ILE A 62 2.67 -5.23 8.46
CA ILE A 62 2.55 -4.78 7.06
C ILE A 62 3.84 -4.12 6.57
N LEU A 63 4.54 -3.33 7.41
CA LEU A 63 5.85 -2.76 7.06
C LEU A 63 6.91 -3.86 6.88
N LEU A 64 6.90 -4.87 7.73
CA LEU A 64 7.79 -6.02 7.60
C LEU A 64 7.47 -6.82 6.32
N ALA A 65 6.19 -7.00 6.01
CA ALA A 65 5.75 -7.64 4.78
C ALA A 65 6.22 -6.85 3.53
N ALA A 66 6.15 -5.51 3.56
CA ALA A 66 6.68 -4.65 2.49
C ALA A 66 8.21 -4.81 2.31
N LEU A 67 8.95 -5.10 3.38
CA LEU A 67 10.36 -5.42 3.29
C LEU A 67 10.58 -6.76 2.58
N PHE A 68 9.78 -7.79 2.88
CA PHE A 68 9.87 -9.10 2.20
C PHE A 68 9.49 -8.99 0.72
N ASP A 69 8.48 -8.21 0.37
CA ASP A 69 8.08 -7.87 -0.99
C ASP A 69 9.21 -7.22 -1.78
N PHE A 70 9.85 -6.21 -1.21
CA PHE A 70 11.01 -5.59 -1.84
C PHE A 70 12.17 -6.58 -2.04
N LEU A 71 12.42 -7.44 -1.04
CA LEU A 71 13.52 -8.40 -1.07
C LEU A 71 13.29 -9.51 -2.10
N ASP A 72 12.06 -10.03 -2.25
CA ASP A 72 11.78 -11.09 -3.22
C ASP A 72 11.97 -10.61 -4.66
N GLY A 73 11.49 -9.40 -4.99
CA GLY A 73 11.74 -8.77 -6.28
C GLY A 73 13.21 -8.48 -6.53
N PHE A 74 13.99 -8.11 -5.50
CA PHE A 74 15.42 -7.91 -5.60
C PHE A 74 16.17 -9.24 -5.84
N VAL A 75 15.86 -10.27 -5.04
CA VAL A 75 16.47 -11.60 -5.12
C VAL A 75 16.12 -12.28 -6.44
N ALA A 76 14.87 -12.18 -6.91
CA ALA A 76 14.43 -12.73 -8.19
C ALA A 76 15.24 -12.17 -9.37
N ARG A 77 15.52 -10.86 -9.34
CA ARG A 77 16.36 -10.19 -10.35
C ARG A 77 17.83 -10.61 -10.26
N LEU A 78 18.38 -10.64 -9.03
CA LEU A 78 19.77 -11.02 -8.79
C LEU A 78 20.07 -12.44 -9.24
N LEU A 79 19.17 -13.38 -8.95
CA LEU A 79 19.32 -14.80 -9.27
C LEU A 79 18.83 -15.15 -10.70
N LYS A 80 18.30 -14.17 -11.46
CA LYS A 80 17.65 -14.39 -12.77
C LYS A 80 16.60 -15.53 -12.69
N ALA A 81 15.86 -15.56 -11.59
CA ALA A 81 14.91 -16.60 -11.22
C ALA A 81 13.45 -16.14 -11.40
N GLN A 82 13.22 -15.15 -12.25
CA GLN A 82 11.88 -14.66 -12.57
C GLN A 82 11.05 -15.77 -13.20
N SER A 83 9.79 -15.92 -12.74
CA SER A 83 8.84 -16.90 -13.25
C SER A 83 7.44 -16.29 -13.35
N GLU A 84 6.63 -16.76 -14.27
CA GLU A 84 5.23 -16.33 -14.40
C GLU A 84 4.43 -16.62 -13.13
N LEU A 85 4.67 -17.78 -12.50
CA LEU A 85 4.06 -18.12 -11.22
C LEU A 85 4.46 -17.14 -10.12
N GLY A 86 5.75 -16.76 -10.06
CA GLY A 86 6.24 -15.78 -9.07
C GLY A 86 5.56 -14.42 -9.22
N ALA A 87 5.39 -13.92 -10.44
CA ALA A 87 4.70 -12.66 -10.70
C ALA A 87 3.20 -12.69 -10.31
N GLN A 88 2.54 -13.83 -10.48
CA GLN A 88 1.14 -13.99 -10.05
C GLN A 88 1.04 -14.07 -8.51
N LEU A 89 1.95 -14.81 -7.87
CA LEU A 89 2.00 -14.89 -6.40
C LEU A 89 2.27 -13.52 -5.77
N ASP A 90 3.17 -12.74 -6.34
CA ASP A 90 3.50 -11.37 -5.94
C ASP A 90 2.27 -10.47 -5.95
N SER A 91 1.53 -10.44 -7.06
CA SER A 91 0.30 -9.65 -7.16
C SER A 91 -0.79 -10.08 -6.19
N LEU A 92 -0.93 -11.38 -5.92
CA LEU A 92 -1.88 -11.90 -4.93
C LEU A 92 -1.45 -11.57 -3.51
N ALA A 93 -0.14 -11.63 -3.23
CA ALA A 93 0.44 -11.21 -1.96
C ALA A 93 0.16 -9.73 -1.67
N ASP A 94 0.46 -8.88 -2.64
CA ASP A 94 0.24 -7.43 -2.57
C ASP A 94 -1.22 -7.08 -2.35
N MET A 95 -2.15 -7.81 -2.98
CA MET A 95 -3.58 -7.63 -2.77
C MET A 95 -3.97 -7.85 -1.31
N VAL A 96 -3.45 -8.88 -0.65
CA VAL A 96 -3.74 -9.17 0.76
C VAL A 96 -3.07 -8.15 1.66
N THR A 97 -1.78 -7.93 1.47
CA THR A 97 -0.94 -7.16 2.40
C THR A 97 -1.14 -5.65 2.26
N PHE A 98 -1.26 -5.14 1.02
CA PHE A 98 -1.37 -3.70 0.75
C PHE A 98 -2.76 -3.26 0.29
N GLY A 99 -3.67 -4.20 0.06
CA GLY A 99 -5.07 -3.92 -0.26
C GLY A 99 -6.00 -4.23 0.91
N VAL A 100 -6.13 -5.51 1.28
CA VAL A 100 -7.12 -5.96 2.28
C VAL A 100 -6.73 -5.52 3.69
N ALA A 101 -5.49 -5.73 4.12
CA ALA A 101 -5.08 -5.39 5.49
C ALA A 101 -5.24 -3.88 5.79
N PRO A 102 -4.82 -2.93 4.94
CA PRO A 102 -5.09 -1.51 5.16
C PRO A 102 -6.58 -1.15 5.11
N ALA A 103 -7.38 -1.78 4.24
CA ALA A 103 -8.83 -1.60 4.22
C ALA A 103 -9.47 -1.97 5.56
N MET A 104 -8.99 -3.06 6.20
CA MET A 104 -9.43 -3.51 7.51
C MET A 104 -8.98 -2.56 8.63
N ILE A 105 -7.81 -1.92 8.53
CA ILE A 105 -7.40 -0.86 9.47
C ILE A 105 -8.40 0.29 9.42
N ILE A 106 -8.72 0.80 8.23
CA ILE A 106 -9.72 1.89 8.08
C ILE A 106 -11.08 1.45 8.58
N TYR A 107 -11.50 0.20 8.31
CA TYR A 107 -12.73 -0.35 8.82
C TYR A 107 -12.80 -0.23 10.36
N LYS A 108 -11.74 -0.64 11.06
CA LYS A 108 -11.65 -0.58 12.52
C LYS A 108 -11.59 0.85 13.05
N LEU A 109 -10.90 1.75 12.38
CA LEU A 109 -10.88 3.16 12.75
C LEU A 109 -12.25 3.81 12.58
N MET A 110 -12.99 3.50 11.49
CA MET A 110 -14.37 3.97 11.30
C MET A 110 -15.32 3.37 12.34
N GLU A 111 -15.14 2.09 12.70
CA GLU A 111 -15.92 1.43 13.74
C GLU A 111 -15.74 2.15 15.09
N SER A 112 -14.48 2.43 15.48
CA SER A 112 -14.16 3.18 16.69
C SER A 112 -14.73 4.61 16.66
N ALA A 113 -14.62 5.31 15.54
CA ALA A 113 -15.16 6.67 15.38
C ALA A 113 -16.69 6.70 15.55
N LEU A 114 -17.39 5.74 14.95
CA LEU A 114 -18.85 5.63 15.09
C LEU A 114 -19.29 5.21 16.50
N ALA A 115 -18.52 4.36 17.18
CA ALA A 115 -18.78 3.97 18.56
C ALA A 115 -18.71 5.18 19.51
N ILE A 116 -17.74 6.07 19.30
CA ILE A 116 -17.60 7.33 20.03
C ILE A 116 -18.76 8.28 19.74
N GLU A 117 -19.12 8.47 18.44
CA GLU A 117 -20.17 9.39 18.03
C GLU A 117 -21.58 8.93 18.50
N SER A 118 -21.86 7.63 18.49
CA SER A 118 -23.16 7.05 18.83
C SER A 118 -23.33 6.73 20.31
N ASN A 119 -22.41 7.09 21.19
CA ASN A 119 -22.42 6.75 22.63
C ASN A 119 -22.62 5.22 22.88
N GLY A 120 -22.01 4.38 22.03
CA GLY A 120 -22.08 2.92 22.13
C GLY A 120 -23.34 2.29 21.56
N PHE A 121 -24.31 3.06 21.08
CA PHE A 121 -25.51 2.52 20.44
C PHE A 121 -25.23 2.23 18.96
N GLY A 122 -25.22 0.96 18.62
CA GLY A 122 -25.11 0.27 17.35
C GLY A 122 -24.95 1.12 16.09
N ALA A 123 -23.71 1.38 15.69
CA ALA A 123 -23.45 1.96 14.37
C ALA A 123 -23.93 1.00 13.27
N SER A 124 -24.66 1.50 12.30
CA SER A 124 -25.08 0.70 11.14
C SER A 124 -23.83 0.20 10.41
N THR A 125 -23.69 -1.12 10.29
CA THR A 125 -22.57 -1.77 9.56
C THR A 125 -22.39 -1.24 8.13
N VAL A 126 -23.46 -0.76 7.52
CA VAL A 126 -23.44 -0.17 6.16
C VAL A 126 -22.52 1.06 6.09
N LYS A 127 -22.42 1.84 7.18
CA LYS A 127 -21.51 3.00 7.25
C LYS A 127 -20.03 2.61 7.19
N LEU A 128 -19.69 1.36 7.45
CA LEU A 128 -18.31 0.86 7.41
C LEU A 128 -17.89 0.36 6.02
N TRP A 129 -18.83 0.10 5.12
CA TRP A 129 -18.55 -0.43 3.78
C TRP A 129 -17.63 0.45 2.91
N PRO A 130 -17.61 1.79 3.02
CA PRO A 130 -16.68 2.60 2.25
C PRO A 130 -15.21 2.22 2.44
N SER A 131 -14.82 1.66 3.59
CA SER A 131 -13.45 1.18 3.83
C SER A 131 -13.01 0.12 2.82
N LEU A 132 -13.95 -0.71 2.31
CA LEU A 132 -13.68 -1.75 1.34
C LEU A 132 -13.26 -1.20 -0.03
N LEU A 133 -13.55 0.08 -0.32
CA LEU A 133 -13.11 0.72 -1.57
C LEU A 133 -11.59 0.73 -1.71
N ILE A 134 -10.84 0.76 -0.61
CA ILE A 134 -9.37 0.67 -0.65
C ILE A 134 -8.94 -0.67 -1.23
N GLY A 135 -9.50 -1.78 -0.75
CA GLY A 135 -9.20 -3.11 -1.26
C GLY A 135 -9.60 -3.28 -2.73
N VAL A 136 -10.80 -2.79 -3.10
CA VAL A 136 -11.28 -2.83 -4.50
C VAL A 136 -10.37 -2.00 -5.42
N SER A 137 -9.96 -0.81 -4.97
CA SER A 137 -9.05 0.07 -5.73
C SER A 137 -7.68 -0.56 -5.90
N ALA A 138 -7.16 -1.21 -4.86
CA ALA A 138 -5.90 -1.96 -4.90
C ALA A 138 -5.98 -3.11 -5.92
N CYS A 139 -7.05 -3.91 -5.88
CA CYS A 139 -7.30 -5.01 -6.82
C CYS A 139 -7.31 -4.51 -8.27
N TYR A 140 -8.11 -3.48 -8.55
CA TYR A 140 -8.20 -2.89 -9.89
C TYR A 140 -6.85 -2.38 -10.38
N ARG A 141 -6.10 -1.71 -9.50
CA ARG A 141 -4.78 -1.17 -9.81
C ARG A 141 -3.76 -2.26 -10.13
N LEU A 142 -3.69 -3.32 -9.31
CA LEU A 142 -2.77 -4.45 -9.53
C LEU A 142 -3.12 -5.19 -10.82
N ALA A 143 -4.41 -5.43 -11.08
CA ALA A 143 -4.87 -6.03 -12.32
C ALA A 143 -4.50 -5.19 -13.55
N LYS A 144 -4.70 -3.86 -13.48
CA LYS A 144 -4.31 -2.94 -14.54
C LYS A 144 -2.80 -2.94 -14.78
N PHE A 145 -2.01 -2.96 -13.70
CA PHE A 145 -0.55 -3.01 -13.78
C PHE A 145 -0.05 -4.29 -14.47
N ASN A 146 -0.68 -5.42 -14.22
CA ASN A 146 -0.28 -6.71 -14.80
C ASN A 146 -0.59 -6.81 -16.31
N ILE A 147 -1.54 -6.02 -16.83
CA ILE A 147 -1.93 -6.05 -18.25
C ILE A 147 -1.19 -4.98 -19.06
N ASP A 148 -0.78 -3.87 -18.41
CA ASP A 148 -0.24 -2.70 -19.09
C ASP A 148 1.26 -2.92 -19.44
N THR A 149 1.53 -3.24 -20.70
CA THR A 149 2.89 -3.43 -21.23
C THR A 149 3.61 -2.11 -21.57
N GLU A 150 2.90 -0.97 -21.54
CA GLU A 150 3.46 0.35 -21.94
C GLU A 150 4.02 1.15 -20.75
N GLN A 151 3.98 0.66 -19.52
CA GLN A 151 4.39 1.41 -18.32
C GLN A 151 5.91 1.62 -18.16
N ILE A 152 6.67 1.66 -19.23
CA ILE A 152 8.14 1.86 -19.16
C ILE A 152 8.51 3.30 -18.74
N ALA A 153 7.61 4.28 -18.86
CA ALA A 153 7.98 5.70 -18.74
C ALA A 153 7.36 6.47 -17.56
N TYR A 154 6.12 6.19 -17.14
CA TYR A 154 5.42 6.98 -16.11
C TYR A 154 4.55 6.11 -15.21
N PHE A 155 4.73 6.21 -13.88
CA PHE A 155 3.79 5.64 -12.93
C PHE A 155 2.51 6.47 -12.90
N LYS A 156 1.37 5.84 -13.20
CA LYS A 156 0.03 6.45 -13.09
C LYS A 156 -0.58 6.07 -11.74
N GLY A 157 -0.95 7.07 -10.94
CA GLY A 157 -1.57 6.89 -9.62
C GLY A 157 -0.59 6.48 -8.49
N ILE A 158 -1.10 6.44 -7.23
CA ILE A 158 -0.30 6.07 -6.06
C ILE A 158 -0.05 4.55 -6.04
N PRO A 159 1.20 4.07 -5.82
CA PRO A 159 1.50 2.65 -5.63
C PRO A 159 0.75 2.04 -4.44
N THR A 160 0.33 0.75 -4.54
CA THR A 160 -0.37 0.04 -3.46
C THR A 160 0.42 0.01 -2.15
N PRO A 161 1.75 -0.22 -2.12
CA PRO A 161 2.52 -0.13 -0.89
C PRO A 161 2.55 1.29 -0.30
N ALA A 162 2.59 2.34 -1.13
CA ALA A 162 2.59 3.71 -0.64
C ALA A 162 1.25 4.09 0.00
N SER A 163 0.12 3.67 -0.58
CA SER A 163 -1.21 3.87 0.02
C SER A 163 -1.35 3.12 1.33
N ALA A 164 -0.79 1.89 1.44
CA ALA A 164 -0.76 1.13 2.67
C ALA A 164 0.03 1.86 3.76
N ILE A 165 1.22 2.42 3.44
CA ILE A 165 2.03 3.19 4.39
C ILE A 165 1.28 4.41 4.91
N LEU A 166 0.56 5.14 4.04
CA LEU A 166 -0.28 6.27 4.46
C LEU A 166 -1.37 5.83 5.45
N ILE A 167 -2.03 4.69 5.19
CA ILE A 167 -3.08 4.18 6.08
C ILE A 167 -2.51 3.69 7.40
N ILE A 168 -1.37 3.00 7.39
CA ILE A 168 -0.69 2.51 8.61
C ILE A 168 -0.24 3.68 9.49
N SER A 169 0.07 4.84 8.91
CA SER A 169 0.45 6.02 9.70
C SER A 169 -0.67 6.51 10.64
N LEU A 170 -1.94 6.27 10.31
CA LEU A 170 -3.08 6.72 11.11
C LEU A 170 -3.09 6.11 12.53
N PRO A 171 -3.04 4.77 12.73
CA PRO A 171 -2.94 4.21 14.07
C PRO A 171 -1.69 4.66 14.83
N PHE A 172 -0.55 4.86 14.17
CA PHE A 172 0.65 5.36 14.84
C PHE A 172 0.48 6.80 15.36
N ILE A 173 -0.19 7.66 14.59
CA ILE A 173 -0.52 9.02 15.03
C ILE A 173 -1.46 8.96 16.25
N LEU A 174 -2.45 8.06 16.24
CA LEU A 174 -3.39 7.89 17.35
C LEU A 174 -2.73 7.35 18.63
N ILE A 175 -1.73 6.48 18.49
CA ILE A 175 -0.99 5.94 19.65
C ILE A 175 -0.11 7.03 20.29
N SER A 176 0.54 7.87 19.47
CA SER A 176 1.47 8.89 19.98
C SER A 176 0.79 10.17 20.43
N ASP A 177 -0.34 10.54 19.87
CA ASP A 177 -1.19 11.74 20.08
C ASP A 177 -0.50 12.97 20.73
N THR A 178 0.74 13.22 20.34
CA THR A 178 1.56 14.33 20.90
C THR A 178 1.04 15.71 20.49
N ILE A 179 0.17 15.78 19.49
CA ILE A 179 -0.28 17.04 18.86
C ILE A 179 -1.79 17.30 19.12
N GLY A 180 -2.49 16.36 19.80
CA GLY A 180 -3.95 16.46 20.04
C GLY A 180 -4.80 16.35 18.78
N VAL A 181 -4.30 15.66 17.75
CA VAL A 181 -4.98 15.46 16.45
C VAL A 181 -5.94 14.26 16.49
N ALA A 182 -5.86 13.42 17.52
CA ALA A 182 -6.65 12.19 17.64
C ALA A 182 -8.15 12.45 17.48
N ASN A 183 -8.69 13.50 18.11
CA ASN A 183 -10.11 13.84 18.03
C ASN A 183 -10.58 14.21 16.60
N TYR A 184 -9.71 14.85 15.81
CA TYR A 184 -10.02 15.18 14.42
C TYR A 184 -9.90 13.95 13.51
N LEU A 185 -8.93 13.09 13.79
CA LEU A 185 -8.65 11.89 13.00
C LEU A 185 -9.70 10.79 13.26
N LEU A 186 -10.15 10.62 14.53
CA LEU A 186 -11.22 9.70 14.93
C LEU A 186 -12.62 10.25 14.67
N ASN A 187 -12.78 11.08 13.66
CA ASN A 187 -14.08 11.51 13.18
C ASN A 187 -14.44 10.68 11.93
N TYR A 188 -15.67 10.13 11.90
CA TYR A 188 -16.13 9.31 10.77
C TYR A 188 -16.02 10.02 9.42
N ASN A 189 -16.39 11.31 9.35
CA ASN A 189 -16.35 12.06 8.09
C ASN A 189 -14.90 12.26 7.61
N THR A 190 -13.96 12.49 8.51
CA THR A 190 -12.53 12.62 8.17
C THR A 190 -11.99 11.31 7.60
N LEU A 191 -12.28 10.18 8.25
CA LEU A 191 -11.87 8.85 7.76
C LEU A 191 -12.53 8.51 6.42
N LEU A 192 -13.79 8.89 6.22
CA LEU A 192 -14.50 8.71 4.95
C LEU A 192 -13.82 9.49 3.83
N ILE A 193 -13.49 10.77 4.06
CA ILE A 193 -12.79 11.60 3.07
C ILE A 193 -11.42 11.01 2.75
N ILE A 194 -10.63 10.62 3.75
CA ILE A 194 -9.32 9.97 3.56
C ILE A 194 -9.47 8.71 2.70
N THR A 195 -10.45 7.87 2.99
CA THR A 195 -10.74 6.64 2.24
C THR A 195 -11.05 6.92 0.77
N LEU A 196 -11.94 7.88 0.51
CA LEU A 196 -12.33 8.26 -0.85
C LEU A 196 -11.16 8.86 -1.63
N VAL A 197 -10.37 9.73 -0.99
CA VAL A 197 -9.20 10.37 -1.62
C VAL A 197 -8.14 9.31 -1.97
N ILE A 198 -7.79 8.43 -1.04
CA ILE A 198 -6.78 7.37 -1.30
C ILE A 198 -7.29 6.44 -2.41
N SER A 199 -8.54 5.97 -2.35
CA SER A 199 -9.13 5.09 -3.36
C SER A 199 -9.15 5.74 -4.74
N TYR A 200 -9.50 7.03 -4.82
CA TYR A 200 -9.47 7.79 -6.07
C TYR A 200 -8.04 7.93 -6.61
N LEU A 201 -7.07 8.29 -5.76
CA LEU A 201 -5.67 8.47 -6.16
C LEU A 201 -5.03 7.16 -6.65
N MET A 202 -5.44 6.01 -6.12
CA MET A 202 -4.97 4.69 -6.58
C MET A 202 -5.43 4.37 -8.00
N ILE A 203 -6.67 4.77 -8.36
CA ILE A 203 -7.27 4.49 -9.68
C ILE A 203 -6.91 5.59 -10.69
N SER A 204 -6.58 6.80 -10.22
CA SER A 204 -6.35 7.96 -11.07
C SER A 204 -5.17 7.74 -12.03
N ASN A 205 -5.27 8.36 -13.22
CA ASN A 205 -4.19 8.39 -14.20
C ASN A 205 -3.23 9.58 -14.00
N ILE A 206 -3.20 10.19 -12.81
CA ILE A 206 -2.34 11.33 -12.51
C ILE A 206 -0.88 10.85 -12.61
N PRO A 207 -0.04 11.45 -13.47
CA PRO A 207 1.37 11.09 -13.57
C PRO A 207 2.05 11.48 -12.25
N MET A 208 2.37 10.49 -11.42
CA MET A 208 3.19 10.70 -10.24
C MET A 208 4.65 10.81 -10.65
N LEU A 209 5.36 11.79 -10.07
CA LEU A 209 6.80 11.95 -10.25
C LEU A 209 7.50 10.66 -9.81
N ALA A 210 7.86 9.83 -10.78
CA ALA A 210 8.85 8.79 -10.51
C ALA A 210 10.15 9.53 -10.16
N PHE A 211 10.70 9.34 -8.97
CA PHE A 211 12.06 9.71 -8.64
C PHE A 211 13.02 8.85 -9.46
N LYS A 212 13.03 9.07 -10.76
CA LYS A 212 14.04 8.52 -11.65
C LYS A 212 15.27 9.38 -11.43
N PHE A 213 16.21 8.92 -10.63
CA PHE A 213 17.56 9.45 -10.62
C PHE A 213 18.12 9.25 -12.02
N LYS A 214 17.94 10.26 -12.86
CA LYS A 214 18.55 10.35 -14.17
C LYS A 214 20.04 10.40 -13.89
N ASN A 215 20.77 9.36 -14.29
CA ASN A 215 22.22 9.35 -14.20
C ASN A 215 22.75 10.64 -14.81
N PHE A 216 23.34 11.50 -13.96
CA PHE A 216 23.91 12.82 -14.31
C PHE A 216 25.16 12.72 -15.20
N LYS A 217 25.39 11.54 -15.82
CA LYS A 217 26.63 11.20 -16.52
C LYS A 217 26.54 11.28 -18.05
N GLU A 218 25.43 11.75 -18.64
CA GLU A 218 25.28 11.80 -20.12
C GLU A 218 25.08 13.20 -20.73
N SER A 219 25.41 14.29 -20.02
CA SER A 219 25.28 15.62 -20.63
C SER A 219 26.60 16.25 -21.10
N HIS A 220 27.71 15.51 -21.12
CA HIS A 220 28.97 15.96 -21.74
C HIS A 220 29.52 14.92 -22.73
N GLY A 221 28.67 14.45 -23.63
CA GLY A 221 29.10 13.77 -24.84
C GLY A 221 29.41 14.79 -25.94
N PHE A 222 30.67 15.13 -26.07
CA PHE A 222 31.23 15.88 -27.21
C PHE A 222 30.59 15.42 -28.51
N ALA A 223 30.04 16.34 -29.26
CA ALA A 223 29.70 16.17 -30.67
C ALA A 223 30.95 15.76 -31.45
N LYS A 224 31.00 14.50 -31.86
CA LYS A 224 32.07 14.00 -32.75
C LYS A 224 31.90 14.66 -34.11
N PRO A 225 32.91 15.39 -34.65
CA PRO A 225 32.80 15.99 -35.98
C PRO A 225 32.65 14.88 -37.02
N ARG A 226 31.65 14.99 -37.88
CA ARG A 226 31.51 14.12 -39.06
C ARG A 226 32.75 14.27 -39.93
N SER A 227 33.56 13.23 -40.04
CA SER A 227 34.63 13.13 -40.99
C SER A 227 34.04 13.06 -42.42
N GLY A 228 34.44 14.00 -43.27
CA GLY A 228 33.97 14.17 -44.65
C GLY A 228 34.51 13.10 -45.61
N ALA A 229 34.06 11.86 -45.49
CA ALA A 229 34.49 10.77 -46.38
C ALA A 229 33.36 10.11 -47.21
N ASP A 230 32.11 10.60 -47.12
CA ASP A 230 30.99 9.99 -47.86
C ASP A 230 30.42 10.85 -49.02
N CYS A 231 31.20 11.80 -49.52
CA CYS A 231 30.77 12.65 -50.64
C CYS A 231 31.31 12.20 -52.00
N LYS A 232 31.84 10.94 -52.17
CA LYS A 232 32.47 10.52 -53.44
C LYS A 232 31.97 9.21 -54.06
N ARG A 233 30.73 8.80 -53.75
CA ARG A 233 30.19 7.57 -54.38
C ARG A 233 28.78 7.72 -54.96
N ARG A 234 28.47 8.89 -55.54
CA ARG A 234 27.15 9.12 -56.20
C ARG A 234 27.24 9.77 -57.56
N SER A 235 28.36 9.62 -58.29
CA SER A 235 28.52 10.18 -59.65
C SER A 235 28.96 9.17 -60.72
N GLU A 236 28.80 7.88 -60.49
CA GLU A 236 29.05 6.86 -61.53
C GLU A 236 28.02 5.80 -61.56
N LYS A 237 26.80 6.06 -62.08
CA LYS A 237 25.90 5.06 -62.69
C LYS A 237 24.74 5.79 -63.37
N THR A 238 24.93 6.25 -64.59
CA THR A 238 23.93 6.28 -65.68
C THR A 238 24.68 6.31 -67.00
N PRO A 239 24.41 5.34 -67.85
CA PRO A 239 24.20 5.74 -69.26
C PRO A 239 22.71 5.89 -69.51
#